data_d29f543cf17d4d1b1bf33e0683cc086e
#
_entry.id   d29f543cf17d4d1b1bf33e0683cc086e
#
_cell.length_a   1.000
_cell.length_b   1.000
_cell.length_c   1.000
_cell.angle_alpha   90.00
_cell.angle_beta   90.00
_cell.angle_gamma   90.00
#
_symmetry.space_group_name_H-M   'P 1'
#
loop_
_entity.id
_entity.type
_entity.pdbx_description
1 polymer ?
#
loop_
_entity_poly.entity_id
_entity_poly.type
_entity_poly.pdbx_seq_one_letter_code
_entity_poly.pdbx_strand_id
1 'polypeptide(L)'
;DLIFSRLAEIRSAGVPVAGALSPGRTQDLWKTVVDAGVDLFIIRGTTVSAEHVSASREPLNLKRFIYELEVPVLVGGAVTYTGALHLMRTGAAGVLAGYGGGARRTVGIAAPMATAIADIAAARRDYLDESGGRYVHVIADGSVSTSGDLVKAIACGADAVMLGTALARAAEAPGPGWHWGPE
;
A
#
# COMPACT_ATOMS: atom_id res chain seq x y z
N ASP A 1 6.05 -8.57 22.98
CA ASP A 1 4.98 -8.42 22.02
C ASP A 1 5.49 -8.72 20.61
N LEU A 2 4.77 -9.56 19.85
CA LEU A 2 5.24 -10.09 18.56
C LEU A 2 5.45 -8.98 17.51
N ILE A 3 4.59 -7.94 17.49
CA ILE A 3 4.72 -6.83 16.54
C ILE A 3 6.04 -6.10 16.76
N PHE A 4 6.33 -5.71 18.01
CA PHE A 4 7.58 -5.04 18.36
C PHE A 4 8.80 -5.88 18.00
N SER A 5 8.78 -7.18 18.32
CA SER A 5 9.88 -8.09 18.03
C SER A 5 10.16 -8.18 16.52
N ARG A 6 9.12 -8.30 15.68
CA ARG A 6 9.29 -8.43 14.22
C ARG A 6 9.73 -7.12 13.57
N LEU A 7 9.20 -5.99 14.00
CA LEU A 7 9.63 -4.69 13.48
C LEU A 7 11.06 -4.36 13.90
N ALA A 8 11.45 -4.71 15.13
CA ALA A 8 12.84 -4.56 15.59
C ALA A 8 13.82 -5.46 14.79
N GLU A 9 13.42 -6.68 14.46
CA GLU A 9 14.21 -7.58 13.62
C GLU A 9 14.48 -6.98 12.23
N ILE A 10 13.44 -6.41 11.58
CA ILE A 10 13.59 -5.72 10.28
C ILE A 10 14.52 -4.51 10.43
N ARG A 11 14.36 -3.71 11.47
CA ARG A 11 15.18 -2.54 11.74
C ARG A 11 16.65 -2.89 11.94
N SER A 12 16.95 -4.03 12.57
CA SER A 12 18.31 -4.47 12.77
C SER A 12 19.09 -4.72 11.47
N ALA A 13 18.39 -4.93 10.37
CA ALA A 13 18.98 -5.04 9.03
C ALA A 13 19.37 -3.68 8.40
N GLY A 14 19.14 -2.55 9.10
CA GLY A 14 19.51 -1.21 8.64
C GLY A 14 18.66 -0.67 7.51
N VAL A 15 17.42 -1.16 7.37
CA VAL A 15 16.46 -0.73 6.34
C VAL A 15 15.28 0.01 6.97
N PRO A 16 14.59 0.90 6.23
CA PRO A 16 13.34 1.51 6.68
C PRO A 16 12.28 0.44 6.99
N VAL A 17 11.55 0.65 8.07
CA VAL A 17 10.54 -0.28 8.58
C VAL A 17 9.15 0.22 8.24
N ALA A 18 8.37 -0.60 7.54
CA ALA A 18 6.98 -0.31 7.24
C ALA A 18 6.04 -1.26 8.00
N GLY A 19 5.03 -0.70 8.64
CA GLY A 19 3.94 -1.47 9.27
C GLY A 19 2.69 -1.44 8.41
N ALA A 20 2.16 -2.61 8.03
CA ALA A 20 0.96 -2.71 7.20
C ALA A 20 -0.22 -3.30 7.98
N LEU A 21 -1.37 -2.64 7.90
CA LEU A 21 -2.63 -3.12 8.48
C LEU A 21 -3.76 -3.07 7.44
N SER A 22 -4.71 -3.99 7.58
CA SER A 22 -5.96 -3.88 6.84
C SER A 22 -6.83 -2.73 7.40
N PRO A 23 -7.73 -2.15 6.60
CA PRO A 23 -8.61 -1.07 7.08
C PRO A 23 -9.37 -1.44 8.37
N GLY A 24 -9.88 -2.67 8.46
CA GLY A 24 -10.62 -3.14 9.63
C GLY A 24 -9.77 -3.35 10.90
N ARG A 25 -8.45 -3.50 10.76
CA ARG A 25 -7.54 -3.66 11.90
C ARG A 25 -6.82 -2.37 12.29
N THR A 26 -6.86 -1.37 11.43
CA THR A 26 -6.16 -0.11 11.66
C THR A 26 -6.59 0.53 12.98
N GLN A 27 -7.89 0.63 13.26
CA GLN A 27 -8.39 1.25 14.50
C GLN A 27 -7.92 0.56 15.77
N ASP A 28 -7.72 -0.77 15.73
CA ASP A 28 -7.34 -1.55 16.90
C ASP A 28 -5.82 -1.53 17.16
N LEU A 29 -5.01 -1.51 16.10
CA LEU A 29 -3.58 -1.83 16.17
C LEU A 29 -2.64 -0.70 15.76
N TRP A 30 -3.14 0.42 15.24
CA TRP A 30 -2.28 1.48 14.72
C TRP A 30 -1.29 2.02 15.74
N LYS A 31 -1.75 2.22 16.99
CA LYS A 31 -0.87 2.70 18.08
C LYS A 31 0.28 1.75 18.33
N THR A 32 -0.02 0.44 18.45
CA THR A 32 1.00 -0.59 18.66
C THR A 32 2.04 -0.59 17.54
N VAL A 33 1.62 -0.40 16.28
CA VAL A 33 2.52 -0.34 15.12
C VAL A 33 3.37 0.93 15.14
N VAL A 34 2.77 2.08 15.43
CA VAL A 34 3.48 3.37 15.50
C VAL A 34 4.46 3.38 16.68
N ASP A 35 4.03 2.91 17.87
CA ASP A 35 4.86 2.83 19.07
C ASP A 35 6.06 1.88 18.89
N ALA A 36 5.95 0.90 17.99
CA ALA A 36 7.08 0.05 17.59
C ALA A 36 8.10 0.77 16.68
N GLY A 37 7.86 2.04 16.34
CA GLY A 37 8.83 2.91 15.67
C GLY A 37 8.91 2.68 14.17
N VAL A 38 7.80 2.50 13.45
CA VAL A 38 7.80 2.41 11.99
C VAL A 38 8.17 3.73 11.33
N ASP A 39 8.85 3.64 10.18
CA ASP A 39 9.19 4.80 9.34
C ASP A 39 8.07 5.09 8.33
N LEU A 40 7.19 4.11 8.10
CA LEU A 40 6.11 4.18 7.14
C LEU A 40 4.91 3.37 7.63
N PHE A 41 3.71 3.94 7.56
CA PHE A 41 2.48 3.23 7.88
C PHE A 41 1.70 2.91 6.61
N ILE A 42 1.20 1.68 6.48
CA ILE A 42 0.49 1.24 5.28
C ILE A 42 -0.91 0.75 5.64
N ILE A 43 -1.93 1.35 5.04
CA ILE A 43 -3.30 0.82 5.07
C ILE A 43 -3.55 0.10 3.75
N ARG A 44 -3.60 -1.22 3.81
CA ARG A 44 -3.68 -2.06 2.62
C ARG A 44 -4.86 -3.03 2.71
N GLY A 45 -5.66 -3.05 1.67
CA GLY A 45 -6.79 -3.98 1.54
C GLY A 45 -7.10 -4.29 0.09
N THR A 46 -8.00 -5.25 -0.14
CA THR A 46 -8.49 -5.59 -1.47
C THR A 46 -9.23 -4.41 -2.10
N THR A 47 -9.94 -3.65 -1.27
CA THR A 47 -10.56 -2.40 -1.66
C THR A 47 -10.41 -1.42 -0.51
N VAL A 48 -9.80 -0.28 -0.77
CA VAL A 48 -9.71 0.82 0.19
C VAL A 48 -10.41 2.02 -0.41
N SER A 49 -11.34 2.57 0.33
CA SER A 49 -12.07 3.78 0.00
C SER A 49 -11.71 4.88 0.98
N ALA A 50 -11.78 6.13 0.53
CA ALA A 50 -11.66 7.30 1.40
C ALA A 50 -12.79 7.34 2.45
N GLU A 51 -13.93 6.74 2.11
CA GLU A 51 -15.07 6.53 3.00
C GLU A 51 -15.23 5.04 3.27
N HIS A 52 -14.72 4.60 4.41
CA HIS A 52 -14.86 3.21 4.84
C HIS A 52 -16.22 3.01 5.51
N VAL A 53 -17.01 2.05 5.02
CA VAL A 53 -18.28 1.67 5.61
C VAL A 53 -18.11 0.39 6.42
N SER A 54 -18.61 0.38 7.66
CA SER A 54 -18.62 -0.78 8.53
C SER A 54 -20.01 -0.95 9.15
N ALA A 55 -20.50 -2.19 9.19
CA ALA A 55 -21.76 -2.53 9.85
C ALA A 55 -21.63 -2.65 11.38
N SER A 56 -20.42 -2.83 11.90
CA SER A 56 -20.17 -3.15 13.31
C SER A 56 -19.34 -2.12 14.07
N ARG A 57 -18.74 -1.15 13.38
CA ARG A 57 -17.84 -0.15 13.97
C ARG A 57 -18.01 1.20 13.28
N GLU A 58 -17.60 2.26 13.97
CA GLU A 58 -17.45 3.58 13.35
C GLU A 58 -16.46 3.51 12.19
N PRO A 59 -16.80 4.03 10.99
CA PRO A 59 -15.91 4.04 9.85
C PRO A 59 -14.61 4.80 10.14
N LEU A 60 -13.48 4.26 9.67
CA LEU A 60 -12.21 4.96 9.72
C LEU A 60 -12.24 6.17 8.77
N ASN A 61 -12.19 7.38 9.32
CA ASN A 61 -11.99 8.59 8.51
C ASN A 61 -10.50 8.69 8.14
N LEU A 62 -10.14 8.28 6.93
CA LEU A 62 -8.76 8.26 6.46
C LEU A 62 -8.09 9.63 6.51
N LYS A 63 -8.81 10.68 6.11
CA LYS A 63 -8.25 12.04 6.08
C LYS A 63 -7.85 12.51 7.48
N ARG A 64 -8.74 12.31 8.46
CA ARG A 64 -8.45 12.64 9.85
C ARG A 64 -7.31 11.79 10.40
N PHE A 65 -7.36 10.49 10.17
CA PHE A 65 -6.35 9.54 10.63
C PHE A 65 -4.95 9.90 10.10
N ILE A 66 -4.83 10.18 8.79
CA ILE A 66 -3.57 10.53 8.17
C ILE A 66 -3.04 11.87 8.70
N TYR A 67 -3.93 12.83 8.94
CA TYR A 67 -3.54 14.14 9.49
C TYR A 67 -3.02 14.05 10.92
N GLU A 68 -3.55 13.13 11.73
CA GLU A 68 -3.16 12.95 13.13
C GLU A 68 -1.87 12.12 13.30
N LEU A 69 -1.41 11.42 12.25
CA LEU A 69 -0.19 10.62 12.29
C LEU A 69 1.05 11.43 11.91
N GLU A 70 2.13 11.28 12.68
CA GLU A 70 3.43 11.90 12.39
C GLU A 70 4.24 11.13 11.35
N VAL A 71 3.92 9.86 11.09
CA VAL A 71 4.58 9.05 10.08
C VAL A 71 3.83 9.09 8.75
N PRO A 72 4.53 9.07 7.59
CA PRO A 72 3.89 9.05 6.29
C PRO A 72 3.04 7.80 6.12
N VAL A 73 1.86 7.97 5.50
CA VAL A 73 0.89 6.89 5.29
C VAL A 73 0.75 6.59 3.82
N LEU A 74 0.91 5.31 3.44
CA LEU A 74 0.49 4.79 2.14
C LEU A 74 -0.88 4.15 2.27
N VAL A 75 -1.73 4.32 1.27
CA VAL A 75 -3.08 3.73 1.24
C VAL A 75 -3.35 3.03 -0.08
N GLY A 76 -4.06 1.93 -0.02
CA GLY A 76 -4.46 1.18 -1.22
C GLY A 76 -5.04 -0.20 -0.88
N GLY A 77 -5.57 -0.93 -1.89
CA GLY A 77 -5.34 -0.73 -3.32
C GLY A 77 -6.36 0.15 -4.05
N ALA A 78 -5.89 0.70 -5.13
CA ALA A 78 -6.68 1.35 -6.14
C ALA A 78 -6.27 0.84 -7.54
N VAL A 79 -7.21 0.84 -8.50
CA VAL A 79 -6.94 0.43 -9.88
C VAL A 79 -7.56 1.38 -10.89
N THR A 80 -8.15 2.46 -10.43
CA THR A 80 -8.79 3.47 -11.28
C THR A 80 -8.26 4.87 -10.94
N TYR A 81 -8.28 5.76 -11.94
CA TYR A 81 -7.99 7.18 -11.79
C TYR A 81 -8.79 7.81 -10.64
N THR A 82 -10.12 7.66 -10.65
CA THR A 82 -11.00 8.28 -9.65
C THR A 82 -10.73 7.76 -8.24
N GLY A 83 -10.57 6.44 -8.09
CA GLY A 83 -10.27 5.85 -6.79
C GLY A 83 -8.94 6.35 -6.22
N ALA A 84 -7.92 6.42 -7.06
CA ALA A 84 -6.61 6.94 -6.65
C ALA A 84 -6.66 8.42 -6.28
N LEU A 85 -7.34 9.25 -7.08
CA LEU A 85 -7.50 10.68 -6.80
C LEU A 85 -8.19 10.93 -5.45
N HIS A 86 -9.23 10.15 -5.13
CA HIS A 86 -9.88 10.22 -3.82
C HIS A 86 -8.93 9.86 -2.68
N LEU A 87 -8.10 8.82 -2.85
CA LEU A 87 -7.10 8.46 -1.84
C LEU A 87 -6.00 9.53 -1.70
N MET A 88 -5.54 10.14 -2.78
CA MET A 88 -4.58 11.25 -2.73
C MET A 88 -5.12 12.43 -1.95
N ARG A 89 -6.40 12.78 -2.12
CA ARG A 89 -7.09 13.86 -1.41
C ARG A 89 -7.26 13.60 0.11
N THR A 90 -7.06 12.37 0.59
CA THR A 90 -7.03 12.10 2.04
C THR A 90 -5.78 12.60 2.73
N GLY A 91 -4.75 12.96 1.96
CA GLY A 91 -3.47 13.38 2.51
C GLY A 91 -2.41 12.27 2.51
N ALA A 92 -2.67 11.13 1.88
CA ALA A 92 -1.71 10.04 1.79
C ALA A 92 -0.38 10.48 1.15
N ALA A 93 0.72 9.93 1.63
CA ALA A 93 2.05 10.13 1.06
C ALA A 93 2.23 9.29 -0.22
N GLY A 94 1.49 8.21 -0.36
CA GLY A 94 1.47 7.40 -1.57
C GLY A 94 0.22 6.54 -1.68
N VAL A 95 -0.04 6.07 -2.90
CA VAL A 95 -1.16 5.20 -3.25
C VAL A 95 -0.62 3.89 -3.82
N LEU A 96 -1.15 2.77 -3.30
CA LEU A 96 -0.86 1.44 -3.85
C LEU A 96 -1.72 1.21 -5.09
N ALA A 97 -1.07 1.07 -6.24
CA ALA A 97 -1.70 0.74 -7.50
C ALA A 97 -1.83 -0.79 -7.62
N GLY A 98 -3.04 -1.30 -7.51
CA GLY A 98 -3.34 -2.72 -7.48
C GLY A 98 -3.83 -3.22 -6.13
N TYR A 99 -4.10 -4.51 -6.07
CA TYR A 99 -4.65 -5.19 -4.88
C TYR A 99 -3.73 -6.31 -4.38
N GLY A 100 -2.47 -6.33 -4.79
CA GLY A 100 -1.60 -7.47 -4.53
C GLY A 100 -1.88 -8.68 -5.44
N GLY A 101 -1.14 -9.76 -5.23
CA GLY A 101 -1.29 -10.98 -6.01
C GLY A 101 -2.54 -11.80 -5.66
N GLY A 102 -3.11 -11.60 -4.46
CA GLY A 102 -4.23 -12.37 -3.91
C GLY A 102 -5.60 -11.95 -4.44
N ALA A 103 -5.80 -10.68 -4.76
CA ALA A 103 -7.10 -10.12 -5.14
C ALA A 103 -7.81 -10.86 -6.29
N ARG A 104 -7.05 -11.42 -7.23
CA ARG A 104 -7.62 -12.24 -8.31
C ARG A 104 -8.33 -13.50 -7.78
N ARG A 105 -7.86 -14.05 -6.69
CA ARG A 105 -8.47 -15.23 -6.05
C ARG A 105 -9.69 -14.84 -5.23
N THR A 106 -9.60 -13.72 -4.53
CA THR A 106 -10.64 -13.26 -3.58
C THR A 106 -11.84 -12.67 -4.29
N VAL A 107 -11.64 -11.75 -5.23
CA VAL A 107 -12.73 -11.04 -5.93
C VAL A 107 -13.00 -11.56 -7.35
N GLY A 108 -12.19 -12.49 -7.85
CA GLY A 108 -12.32 -13.04 -9.21
C GLY A 108 -11.99 -12.05 -10.34
N ILE A 109 -11.53 -10.85 -10.01
CA ILE A 109 -11.24 -9.79 -10.96
C ILE A 109 -9.75 -9.49 -10.98
N ALA A 110 -9.14 -9.47 -12.16
CA ALA A 110 -7.76 -9.05 -12.37
C ALA A 110 -7.74 -7.64 -12.99
N ALA A 111 -6.99 -6.74 -12.39
CA ALA A 111 -6.74 -5.43 -12.99
C ALA A 111 -5.60 -5.51 -14.01
N PRO A 112 -5.71 -4.89 -15.18
CA PRO A 112 -4.60 -4.75 -16.14
C PRO A 112 -3.60 -3.74 -15.58
N MET A 113 -2.57 -4.22 -14.87
CA MET A 113 -1.71 -3.40 -14.03
C MET A 113 -1.00 -2.26 -14.77
N ALA A 114 -0.57 -2.46 -16.03
CA ALA A 114 0.06 -1.39 -16.80
C ALA A 114 -0.91 -0.20 -17.01
N THR A 115 -2.17 -0.50 -17.36
CA THR A 115 -3.22 0.51 -17.51
C THR A 115 -3.54 1.17 -16.18
N ALA A 116 -3.74 0.38 -15.12
CA ALA A 116 -4.05 0.90 -13.80
C ALA A 116 -2.96 1.84 -13.27
N ILE A 117 -1.69 1.49 -13.43
CA ILE A 117 -0.57 2.34 -13.04
C ILE A 117 -0.56 3.64 -13.84
N ALA A 118 -0.78 3.58 -15.16
CA ALA A 118 -0.82 4.77 -16.02
C ALA A 118 -1.97 5.72 -15.64
N ASP A 119 -3.16 5.17 -15.37
CA ASP A 119 -4.33 5.93 -14.92
C ASP A 119 -4.08 6.60 -13.54
N ILE A 120 -3.48 5.89 -12.61
CA ILE A 120 -3.15 6.41 -11.28
C ILE A 120 -2.04 7.46 -11.37
N ALA A 121 -1.06 7.27 -12.25
CA ALA A 121 -0.03 8.29 -12.51
C ALA A 121 -0.63 9.55 -13.18
N ALA A 122 -1.69 9.40 -13.99
CA ALA A 122 -2.44 10.55 -14.49
C ALA A 122 -3.15 11.29 -13.35
N ALA A 123 -3.85 10.56 -12.47
CA ALA A 123 -4.48 11.14 -11.28
C ALA A 123 -3.48 11.90 -10.39
N ARG A 124 -2.25 11.38 -10.25
CA ARG A 124 -1.18 12.07 -9.51
C ARG A 124 -0.80 13.39 -10.15
N ARG A 125 -0.69 13.47 -11.48
CA ARG A 125 -0.38 14.73 -12.18
C ARG A 125 -1.45 15.79 -11.93
N ASP A 126 -2.72 15.38 -12.07
CA ASP A 126 -3.83 16.31 -11.85
C ASP A 126 -3.93 16.72 -10.38
N TYR A 127 -3.65 15.81 -9.44
CA TYR A 127 -3.60 16.13 -8.02
C TYR A 127 -2.42 17.05 -7.66
N LEU A 128 -1.28 16.91 -8.31
CA LEU A 128 -0.13 17.80 -8.15
C LEU A 128 -0.53 19.24 -8.46
N ASP A 129 -1.24 19.45 -9.57
CA ASP A 129 -1.75 20.75 -9.98
C ASP A 129 -2.85 21.26 -9.04
N GLU A 130 -3.82 20.40 -8.68
CA GLU A 130 -4.92 20.72 -7.76
C GLU A 130 -4.42 21.12 -6.36
N SER A 131 -3.39 20.47 -5.87
CA SER A 131 -2.86 20.67 -4.51
C SER A 131 -1.80 21.77 -4.39
N GLY A 132 -1.41 22.39 -5.48
CA GLY A 132 -0.34 23.38 -5.48
C GLY A 132 1.05 22.79 -5.31
N GLY A 133 1.29 21.59 -5.81
CA GLY A 133 2.62 20.99 -5.88
C GLY A 133 2.84 19.79 -4.94
N ARG A 134 1.80 19.24 -4.30
CA ARG A 134 1.97 18.09 -3.43
C ARG A 134 2.13 16.82 -4.25
N TYR A 135 3.32 16.21 -4.18
CA TYR A 135 3.62 14.96 -4.83
C TYR A 135 3.13 13.77 -3.99
N VAL A 136 2.38 12.85 -4.61
CA VAL A 136 1.94 11.58 -4.00
C VAL A 136 2.56 10.42 -4.76
N HIS A 137 3.27 9.55 -4.07
CA HIS A 137 3.95 8.42 -4.68
C HIS A 137 2.96 7.35 -5.17
N VAL A 138 3.26 6.76 -6.34
CA VAL A 138 2.52 5.62 -6.89
C VAL A 138 3.35 4.36 -6.73
N ILE A 139 2.86 3.41 -5.96
CA ILE A 139 3.54 2.14 -5.70
C ILE A 139 2.78 1.01 -6.39
N ALA A 140 3.39 0.36 -7.37
CA ALA A 140 2.77 -0.79 -8.03
C ALA A 140 2.70 -1.98 -7.07
N ASP A 141 1.47 -2.46 -6.78
CA ASP A 141 1.23 -3.55 -5.84
C ASP A 141 0.51 -4.73 -6.52
N GLY A 142 1.28 -5.70 -6.92
CA GLY A 142 0.82 -6.94 -7.52
C GLY A 142 1.30 -7.17 -8.95
N SER A 143 1.31 -8.44 -9.35
CA SER A 143 1.72 -8.90 -10.69
C SER A 143 3.16 -8.54 -11.11
N VAL A 144 4.04 -8.27 -10.14
CA VAL A 144 5.48 -8.05 -10.38
C VAL A 144 6.24 -9.30 -9.94
N SER A 145 6.60 -10.14 -10.91
CA SER A 145 7.29 -11.41 -10.67
C SER A 145 8.64 -11.53 -11.38
N THR A 146 8.90 -10.66 -12.32
CA THR A 146 10.15 -10.59 -13.09
C THR A 146 10.72 -9.18 -13.11
N SER A 147 12.01 -9.05 -13.45
CA SER A 147 12.64 -7.74 -13.66
C SER A 147 11.96 -6.94 -14.78
N GLY A 148 11.46 -7.61 -15.81
CA GLY A 148 10.69 -6.97 -16.89
C GLY A 148 9.37 -6.36 -16.41
N ASP A 149 8.67 -7.02 -15.47
CA ASP A 149 7.46 -6.46 -14.87
C ASP A 149 7.77 -5.22 -14.03
N LEU A 150 8.90 -5.24 -13.29
CA LEU A 150 9.36 -4.09 -12.51
C LEU A 150 9.62 -2.89 -13.43
N VAL A 151 10.43 -3.08 -14.48
CA VAL A 151 10.75 -2.00 -15.44
C VAL A 151 9.49 -1.47 -16.11
N LYS A 152 8.57 -2.35 -16.49
CA LYS A 152 7.28 -1.98 -17.06
C LYS A 152 6.46 -1.13 -16.10
N ALA A 153 6.39 -1.49 -14.82
CA ALA A 153 5.66 -0.73 -13.82
C ALA A 153 6.21 0.70 -13.67
N ILE A 154 7.53 0.85 -13.60
CA ILE A 154 8.19 2.15 -13.54
C ILE A 154 7.95 2.94 -14.83
N ALA A 155 8.06 2.33 -15.99
CA ALA A 155 7.81 2.98 -17.27
C ALA A 155 6.34 3.45 -17.43
N CYS A 156 5.38 2.76 -16.80
CA CYS A 156 3.98 3.19 -16.75
C CYS A 156 3.71 4.31 -15.75
N GLY A 157 4.68 4.70 -14.92
CA GLY A 157 4.57 5.84 -14.03
C GLY A 157 4.54 5.51 -12.54
N ALA A 158 4.86 4.29 -12.14
CA ALA A 158 5.09 3.97 -10.73
C ALA A 158 6.44 4.54 -10.26
N ASP A 159 6.50 4.98 -9.01
CA ASP A 159 7.73 5.44 -8.36
C ASP A 159 8.48 4.28 -7.69
N ALA A 160 7.72 3.25 -7.29
CA ALA A 160 8.24 2.05 -6.64
C ALA A 160 7.36 0.84 -6.94
N VAL A 161 7.86 -0.35 -6.62
CA VAL A 161 7.10 -1.60 -6.73
C VAL A 161 7.13 -2.35 -5.41
N MET A 162 6.01 -2.96 -5.07
CA MET A 162 5.91 -3.86 -3.92
C MET A 162 6.18 -5.29 -4.38
N LEU A 163 7.22 -5.90 -3.82
CA LEU A 163 7.64 -7.25 -4.15
C LEU A 163 7.22 -8.22 -3.03
N GLY A 164 6.62 -9.33 -3.40
CA GLY A 164 6.30 -10.43 -2.50
C GLY A 164 6.85 -11.73 -3.02
N THR A 165 6.19 -12.33 -4.01
CA THR A 165 6.53 -13.65 -4.58
C THR A 165 7.97 -13.73 -5.10
N ALA A 166 8.50 -12.66 -5.68
CA ALA A 166 9.87 -12.63 -6.16
C ALA A 166 10.88 -12.81 -5.01
N LEU A 167 10.65 -12.12 -3.88
CA LEU A 167 11.50 -12.23 -2.69
C LEU A 167 11.28 -13.55 -1.94
N ALA A 168 10.06 -14.08 -1.93
CA ALA A 168 9.77 -15.37 -1.30
C ALA A 168 10.53 -16.55 -1.93
N ARG A 169 11.01 -16.38 -3.17
CA ARG A 169 11.83 -17.37 -3.88
C ARG A 169 13.34 -17.26 -3.62
N ALA A 170 13.77 -16.25 -2.89
CA ALA A 170 15.17 -16.13 -2.50
C ALA A 170 15.56 -17.27 -1.55
N ALA A 171 16.83 -17.69 -1.61
CA ALA A 171 17.32 -18.78 -0.77
C ALA A 171 17.26 -18.42 0.73
N GLU A 172 17.38 -17.14 1.04
CA GLU A 172 17.31 -16.59 2.39
C GLU A 172 15.88 -16.41 2.93
N ALA A 173 14.87 -16.56 2.05
CA ALA A 173 13.48 -16.40 2.48
C ALA A 173 13.04 -17.56 3.39
N PRO A 174 12.38 -17.27 4.53
CA PRO A 174 12.03 -18.29 5.52
C PRO A 174 10.99 -19.29 5.03
N GLY A 175 10.23 -18.96 3.97
CA GLY A 175 9.09 -19.73 3.49
C GLY A 175 9.32 -20.58 2.24
N PRO A 176 10.50 -21.06 1.85
CA PRO A 176 10.96 -21.65 0.59
C PRO A 176 10.01 -21.48 -0.62
N GLY A 177 9.81 -20.23 -1.05
CA GLY A 177 8.93 -19.89 -2.17
C GLY A 177 7.48 -19.59 -1.80
N TRP A 178 7.10 -19.74 -0.54
CA TRP A 178 5.79 -19.40 -0.05
C TRP A 178 5.79 -18.06 0.71
N HIS A 179 4.76 -17.27 0.49
CA HIS A 179 4.44 -16.14 1.35
C HIS A 179 2.92 -16.02 1.50
N TRP A 180 2.50 -15.50 2.65
CA TRP A 180 1.10 -15.27 2.94
C TRP A 180 0.77 -13.81 2.71
N GLY A 181 -0.31 -13.55 1.98
CA GLY A 181 -0.90 -12.24 1.84
C GLY A 181 -1.67 -11.82 3.09
N PRO A 182 -2.17 -10.59 3.12
CA PRO A 182 -2.97 -10.06 4.23
C PRO A 182 -4.41 -10.58 4.26
N GLU A 183 -4.70 -11.65 3.55
CA GLU A 183 -6.04 -12.25 3.39
C GLU A 183 -6.35 -13.24 4.49
#